data_00a0b2ed860fbd692e00471919dd2b2e
#
_entry.id   00a0b2ed860fbd692e00471919dd2b2e
#
_cell.length_a   1.000
_cell.length_b   1.000
_cell.length_c   1.000
_cell.angle_alpha   90.00
_cell.angle_beta   90.00
_cell.angle_gamma   90.00
#
_symmetry.space_group_name_H-M   'P 1'
#
loop_
_entity.id
_entity.type
_entity.pdbx_description
1 polymer ?
#
loop_
_entity_poly.entity_id
_entity_poly.type
_entity_poly.pdbx_seq_one_letter_code
_entity_poly.pdbx_strand_id
1 'polypeptide(L)'
;MSSIFEGFLSSSDSLQSFGDRSLVQAMLRFEAALARAQASLGLIPESAAQSIIGTCKVELFDTAKIVRESARAGSLAIPMVKSLKDTVALFNSDAVAYVHWGCTSQDAIDTAMALVTREVLALIEQDVGITIDALLALAATHAHTPLLARTLMQPASITSFGVTCVGWAAPLVRSLKRLKAVSPNALKLQLGGTVGTLSAMNGKGAQISALMAADLGLTAPTMSWHTQRDEWVALGCELGLLVGSLGKIAKDIVLMSQFEVGEVAEPSEAGRGGPSNMPHKHNPVASMIAIAAAQRAPQRVAALLAVMPQEFERSAGAWQAELAEWPPLVISAHGSARAMAYALPGLKVDSKRMAANIDAVRASLPKAVANEWFDLGLVRHAEELAQKQVALLRA
;
A
#
# COMPACT_ATOMS: atom_id res chain seq x y z
N MET A 1 15.87 -9.66 -5.24
CA MET A 1 16.59 -8.36 -5.36
C MET A 1 15.70 -7.38 -6.10
N SER A 2 15.36 -6.26 -5.45
CA SER A 2 14.68 -5.17 -6.17
C SER A 2 15.62 -4.58 -7.22
N SER A 3 15.10 -4.21 -8.40
CA SER A 3 15.91 -3.47 -9.35
C SER A 3 16.28 -2.09 -8.78
N ILE A 4 17.36 -1.50 -9.24
CA ILE A 4 17.80 -0.17 -8.79
C ILE A 4 16.70 0.88 -8.99
N PHE A 5 15.88 0.75 -10.03
CA PHE A 5 14.79 1.68 -10.34
C PHE A 5 13.57 1.49 -9.42
N GLU A 6 13.30 0.28 -8.96
CA GLU A 6 12.29 0.06 -7.91
C GLU A 6 12.75 0.65 -6.57
N GLY A 7 14.03 0.52 -6.24
CA GLY A 7 14.59 0.99 -4.97
C GLY A 7 14.41 2.49 -4.77
N PHE A 8 14.56 3.32 -5.81
CA PHE A 8 14.42 4.76 -5.66
C PHE A 8 12.96 5.26 -5.70
N LEU A 9 12.03 4.47 -6.21
CA LEU A 9 10.58 4.77 -6.24
C LEU A 9 9.83 4.25 -5.01
N SER A 10 10.51 3.51 -4.13
CA SER A 10 9.91 2.77 -3.03
C SER A 10 10.56 3.16 -1.69
N SER A 11 10.02 2.68 -0.59
CA SER A 11 10.68 2.77 0.72
C SER A 11 11.47 1.49 1.03
N SER A 12 12.52 1.60 1.83
CA SER A 12 13.25 0.46 2.37
C SER A 12 12.34 -0.51 3.13
N ASP A 13 11.38 0.05 3.90
CA ASP A 13 10.49 -0.71 4.76
C ASP A 13 9.60 -1.65 3.95
N SER A 14 8.91 -1.15 2.91
CA SER A 14 8.05 -1.98 2.06
C SER A 14 8.84 -2.98 1.22
N LEU A 15 10.04 -2.60 0.74
CA LEU A 15 10.93 -3.51 0.02
C LEU A 15 11.41 -4.65 0.94
N GLN A 16 11.72 -4.36 2.19
CA GLN A 16 12.14 -5.36 3.17
C GLN A 16 10.96 -6.30 3.53
N SER A 17 9.75 -5.76 3.73
CA SER A 17 8.57 -6.55 4.05
C SER A 17 8.25 -7.60 2.98
N PHE A 18 8.37 -7.24 1.69
CA PHE A 18 8.19 -8.17 0.57
C PHE A 18 9.50 -8.86 0.14
N GLY A 19 10.57 -8.73 0.92
CA GLY A 19 11.83 -9.39 0.65
C GLY A 19 11.79 -10.89 0.96
N ASP A 20 12.71 -11.64 0.34
CA ASP A 20 12.80 -13.12 0.44
C ASP A 20 12.76 -13.62 1.88
N ARG A 21 13.53 -12.98 2.76
CA ARG A 21 13.62 -13.36 4.17
C ARG A 21 12.30 -13.15 4.93
N SER A 22 11.62 -12.04 4.68
CA SER A 22 10.35 -11.71 5.33
C SER A 22 9.23 -12.63 4.88
N LEU A 23 9.14 -12.94 3.58
CA LEU A 23 8.18 -13.90 3.04
C LEU A 23 8.40 -15.31 3.57
N VAL A 24 9.65 -15.79 3.61
CA VAL A 24 9.97 -17.10 4.20
C VAL A 24 9.61 -17.11 5.69
N GLN A 25 9.92 -16.04 6.44
CA GLN A 25 9.51 -15.95 7.85
C GLN A 25 8.00 -15.96 8.03
N ALA A 26 7.25 -15.28 7.16
CA ALA A 26 5.79 -15.29 7.20
C ALA A 26 5.21 -16.69 6.92
N MET A 27 5.81 -17.44 5.99
CA MET A 27 5.43 -18.84 5.74
C MET A 27 5.79 -19.74 6.92
N LEU A 28 6.92 -19.55 7.58
CA LEU A 28 7.29 -20.28 8.81
C LEU A 28 6.33 -19.95 9.96
N ARG A 29 5.81 -18.71 10.06
CA ARG A 29 4.75 -18.36 11.02
C ARG A 29 3.46 -19.13 10.74
N PHE A 30 3.10 -19.34 9.47
CA PHE A 30 1.99 -20.21 9.09
C PHE A 30 2.19 -21.65 9.57
N GLU A 31 3.36 -22.24 9.33
CA GLU A 31 3.67 -23.60 9.77
C GLU A 31 3.65 -23.76 11.31
N ALA A 32 4.17 -22.77 12.03
CA ALA A 32 4.12 -22.76 13.50
C ALA A 32 2.67 -22.65 14.02
N ALA A 33 1.85 -21.80 13.43
CA ALA A 33 0.44 -21.66 13.79
C ALA A 33 -0.35 -22.95 13.48
N LEU A 34 -0.07 -23.57 12.34
CA LEU A 34 -0.69 -24.85 11.96
C LEU A 34 -0.36 -25.94 12.98
N ALA A 35 0.93 -26.14 13.31
CA ALA A 35 1.36 -27.15 14.26
C ALA A 35 0.74 -26.91 15.66
N ARG A 36 0.70 -25.65 16.11
CA ARG A 36 0.07 -25.25 17.39
C ARG A 36 -1.43 -25.57 17.41
N ALA A 37 -2.15 -25.19 16.39
CA ALA A 37 -3.59 -25.43 16.30
C ALA A 37 -3.92 -26.93 16.21
N GLN A 38 -3.13 -27.70 15.45
CA GLN A 38 -3.32 -29.15 15.33
C GLN A 38 -3.05 -29.88 16.65
N ALA A 39 -2.00 -29.51 17.39
CA ALA A 39 -1.68 -30.09 18.67
C ALA A 39 -2.74 -29.77 19.74
N SER A 40 -3.19 -28.51 19.80
CA SER A 40 -4.23 -28.09 20.75
C SER A 40 -5.55 -28.86 20.58
N LEU A 41 -5.82 -29.36 19.40
CA LEU A 41 -6.97 -30.22 19.08
C LEU A 41 -6.65 -31.71 19.08
N GLY A 42 -5.44 -32.11 19.48
CA GLY A 42 -5.05 -33.51 19.57
C GLY A 42 -4.90 -34.25 18.24
N LEU A 43 -4.66 -33.53 17.14
CA LEU A 43 -4.43 -34.10 15.81
C LEU A 43 -2.98 -34.55 15.60
N ILE A 44 -2.04 -33.86 16.23
CA ILE A 44 -0.62 -34.21 16.23
C ILE A 44 -0.11 -34.23 17.69
N PRO A 45 0.97 -35.00 17.99
CA PRO A 45 1.57 -34.98 19.31
C PRO A 45 2.12 -33.60 19.70
N GLU A 46 1.96 -33.20 20.95
CA GLU A 46 2.49 -31.93 21.46
C GLU A 46 4.01 -31.82 21.26
N SER A 47 4.75 -32.92 21.47
CA SER A 47 6.19 -32.95 21.23
C SER A 47 6.60 -32.71 19.78
N ALA A 48 5.77 -33.15 18.83
CA ALA A 48 5.97 -32.85 17.40
C ALA A 48 5.72 -31.38 17.11
N ALA A 49 4.63 -30.81 17.65
CA ALA A 49 4.33 -29.40 17.49
C ALA A 49 5.43 -28.50 18.04
N GLN A 50 5.94 -28.79 19.25
CA GLN A 50 7.04 -28.03 19.85
C GLN A 50 8.32 -28.07 19.01
N SER A 51 8.66 -29.25 18.44
CA SER A 51 9.80 -29.39 17.54
C SER A 51 9.63 -28.57 16.26
N ILE A 52 8.45 -28.56 15.65
CA ILE A 52 8.14 -27.78 14.45
C ILE A 52 8.20 -26.27 14.78
N ILE A 53 7.50 -25.83 15.83
CA ILE A 53 7.44 -24.42 16.24
C ILE A 53 8.83 -23.90 16.58
N GLY A 54 9.63 -24.68 17.30
CA GLY A 54 11.01 -24.33 17.70
C GLY A 54 11.94 -24.11 16.50
N THR A 55 11.64 -24.76 15.37
CA THR A 55 12.42 -24.68 14.12
C THR A 55 11.91 -23.58 13.16
N CYS A 56 10.74 -23.02 13.35
CA CYS A 56 10.15 -22.00 12.46
C CYS A 56 10.77 -20.60 12.65
N LYS A 57 12.09 -20.52 12.53
CA LYS A 57 12.91 -19.29 12.64
C LYS A 57 13.74 -19.15 11.38
N VAL A 58 13.57 -18.06 10.65
CA VAL A 58 14.21 -17.84 9.34
C VAL A 58 15.74 -17.87 9.40
N GLU A 59 16.33 -17.63 10.59
CA GLU A 59 17.77 -17.71 10.84
C GLU A 59 18.35 -19.11 10.61
N LEU A 60 17.52 -20.14 10.68
CA LEU A 60 17.93 -21.53 10.49
C LEU A 60 17.93 -21.96 9.01
N PHE A 61 17.54 -21.07 8.09
CA PHE A 61 17.32 -21.42 6.69
C PHE A 61 18.19 -20.59 5.74
N ASP A 62 18.71 -21.23 4.70
CA ASP A 62 19.29 -20.54 3.54
C ASP A 62 18.15 -20.07 2.61
N THR A 63 17.67 -18.84 2.86
CA THR A 63 16.59 -18.25 2.08
C THR A 63 16.96 -18.09 0.60
N ALA A 64 18.22 -17.79 0.29
CA ALA A 64 18.68 -17.66 -1.09
C ALA A 64 18.62 -19.00 -1.84
N LYS A 65 18.92 -20.11 -1.17
CA LYS A 65 18.75 -21.46 -1.72
C LYS A 65 17.28 -21.78 -1.97
N ILE A 66 16.40 -21.51 -0.99
CA ILE A 66 14.95 -21.73 -1.11
C ILE A 66 14.39 -20.98 -2.34
N VAL A 67 14.76 -19.71 -2.52
CA VAL A 67 14.32 -18.91 -3.65
C VAL A 67 14.86 -19.46 -4.98
N ARG A 68 16.12 -19.84 -5.07
CA ARG A 68 16.66 -20.46 -6.29
C ARG A 68 15.95 -21.77 -6.67
N GLU A 69 15.65 -22.60 -5.69
CA GLU A 69 14.98 -23.89 -5.92
C GLU A 69 13.49 -23.73 -6.28
N SER A 70 12.86 -22.61 -5.89
CA SER A 70 11.45 -22.33 -6.16
C SER A 70 11.13 -22.26 -7.66
N ALA A 71 12.05 -21.74 -8.46
CA ALA A 71 11.87 -21.65 -9.92
C ALA A 71 11.69 -23.02 -10.57
N ARG A 72 12.47 -24.02 -10.14
CA ARG A 72 12.34 -25.40 -10.62
C ARG A 72 11.12 -26.11 -10.04
N ALA A 73 10.79 -25.81 -8.79
CA ALA A 73 9.66 -26.43 -8.09
C ALA A 73 8.30 -25.85 -8.53
N GLY A 74 8.28 -24.67 -9.16
CA GLY A 74 7.07 -23.92 -9.51
C GLY A 74 6.32 -23.35 -8.30
N SER A 75 6.93 -23.36 -7.11
CA SER A 75 6.34 -22.85 -5.88
C SER A 75 7.42 -22.58 -4.83
N LEU A 76 7.31 -21.46 -4.10
CA LEU A 76 8.20 -21.12 -2.99
C LEU A 76 8.01 -22.08 -1.79
N ALA A 77 6.79 -22.57 -1.57
CA ALA A 77 6.49 -23.44 -0.44
C ALA A 77 7.17 -24.83 -0.53
N ILE A 78 7.36 -25.38 -1.72
CA ILE A 78 7.95 -26.72 -1.87
C ILE A 78 9.37 -26.79 -1.30
N PRO A 79 10.34 -25.98 -1.72
CA PRO A 79 11.68 -26.00 -1.15
C PRO A 79 11.71 -25.51 0.31
N MET A 80 10.81 -24.58 0.70
CA MET A 80 10.72 -24.12 2.08
C MET A 80 10.27 -25.25 3.01
N VAL A 81 9.18 -25.97 2.69
CA VAL A 81 8.67 -27.10 3.48
C VAL A 81 9.69 -28.24 3.52
N LYS A 82 10.39 -28.51 2.40
CA LYS A 82 11.48 -29.48 2.39
C LYS A 82 12.58 -29.10 3.38
N SER A 83 13.04 -27.85 3.33
CA SER A 83 14.07 -27.36 4.26
C SER A 83 13.60 -27.41 5.71
N LEU A 84 12.31 -27.10 5.99
CA LEU A 84 11.74 -27.23 7.33
C LEU A 84 11.75 -28.69 7.80
N LYS A 85 11.32 -29.63 6.96
CA LYS A 85 11.39 -31.08 7.26
C LYS A 85 12.80 -31.56 7.56
N ASP A 86 13.76 -31.18 6.72
CA ASP A 86 15.17 -31.52 6.88
C ASP A 86 15.72 -30.98 8.22
N THR A 87 15.34 -29.75 8.60
CA THR A 87 15.78 -29.13 9.86
C THR A 87 15.08 -29.75 11.08
N VAL A 88 13.78 -30.03 11.03
CA VAL A 88 13.02 -30.70 12.09
C VAL A 88 13.62 -32.11 12.34
N ALA A 89 14.00 -32.83 11.28
CA ALA A 89 14.59 -34.15 11.40
C ALA A 89 15.86 -34.18 12.24
N LEU A 90 16.63 -33.10 12.30
CA LEU A 90 17.85 -33.01 13.11
C LEU A 90 17.56 -33.02 14.61
N PHE A 91 16.36 -32.61 15.03
CA PHE A 91 15.96 -32.52 16.43
C PHE A 91 14.96 -33.62 16.84
N ASN A 92 14.03 -33.95 15.92
CA ASN A 92 12.96 -34.91 16.17
C ASN A 92 12.48 -35.53 14.85
N SER A 93 13.02 -36.71 14.51
CA SER A 93 12.66 -37.42 13.28
C SER A 93 11.18 -37.80 13.20
N ASP A 94 10.54 -38.09 14.35
CA ASP A 94 9.14 -38.51 14.40
C ASP A 94 8.19 -37.34 14.10
N ALA A 95 8.64 -36.10 14.30
CA ALA A 95 7.87 -34.90 14.03
C ALA A 95 7.76 -34.57 12.51
N VAL A 96 8.66 -35.10 11.68
CA VAL A 96 8.74 -34.81 10.24
C VAL A 96 7.44 -35.11 9.51
N ALA A 97 6.74 -36.18 9.88
CA ALA A 97 5.47 -36.59 9.27
C ALA A 97 4.34 -35.54 9.48
N TYR A 98 4.47 -34.72 10.49
CA TYR A 98 3.48 -33.70 10.84
C TYR A 98 3.77 -32.31 10.27
N VAL A 99 4.95 -32.08 9.69
CA VAL A 99 5.31 -30.83 9.03
C VAL A 99 4.44 -30.61 7.79
N HIS A 100 3.73 -29.48 7.74
CA HIS A 100 2.85 -29.11 6.63
C HIS A 100 1.67 -30.09 6.42
N TRP A 101 1.28 -30.80 7.48
CA TRP A 101 0.28 -31.86 7.36
C TRP A 101 -1.12 -31.29 7.16
N GLY A 102 -1.83 -31.80 6.14
CA GLY A 102 -3.22 -31.47 5.84
C GLY A 102 -3.44 -30.13 5.10
N CYS A 103 -2.38 -29.40 4.78
CA CYS A 103 -2.46 -28.15 4.01
C CYS A 103 -1.80 -28.27 2.62
N THR A 104 -1.76 -27.20 1.89
CA THR A 104 -1.17 -27.11 0.55
C THR A 104 -0.26 -25.88 0.43
N SER A 105 0.62 -25.88 -0.57
CA SER A 105 1.56 -24.78 -0.84
C SER A 105 0.90 -23.41 -0.89
N GLN A 106 -0.30 -23.30 -1.51
CA GLN A 106 -1.01 -22.05 -1.63
C GLN A 106 -1.54 -21.56 -0.28
N ASP A 107 -1.92 -22.45 0.64
CA ASP A 107 -2.33 -22.05 1.99
C ASP A 107 -1.23 -21.24 2.70
N ALA A 108 0.00 -21.74 2.64
CA ALA A 108 1.14 -21.08 3.26
C ALA A 108 1.54 -19.77 2.55
N ILE A 109 1.53 -19.75 1.22
CA ILE A 109 1.94 -18.58 0.44
C ILE A 109 0.89 -17.46 0.53
N ASP A 110 -0.40 -17.73 0.33
CA ASP A 110 -1.46 -16.73 0.42
C ASP A 110 -1.54 -16.12 1.83
N THR A 111 -1.39 -16.96 2.86
CA THR A 111 -1.35 -16.48 4.25
C THR A 111 -0.12 -15.61 4.50
N ALA A 112 1.05 -15.99 4.01
CA ALA A 112 2.26 -15.17 4.11
C ALA A 112 2.10 -13.82 3.40
N MET A 113 1.51 -13.81 2.21
CA MET A 113 1.20 -12.59 1.47
C MET A 113 0.21 -11.69 2.25
N ALA A 114 -0.81 -12.27 2.88
CA ALA A 114 -1.74 -11.51 3.73
C ALA A 114 -1.04 -10.89 4.95
N LEU A 115 -0.14 -11.63 5.61
CA LEU A 115 0.64 -11.14 6.75
C LEU A 115 1.53 -9.97 6.37
N VAL A 116 2.31 -10.10 5.30
CA VAL A 116 3.22 -9.06 4.81
C VAL A 116 2.44 -7.84 4.31
N THR A 117 1.35 -8.06 3.57
CA THR A 117 0.48 -6.98 3.10
C THR A 117 -0.10 -6.18 4.28
N ARG A 118 -0.55 -6.84 5.34
CA ARG A 118 -1.05 -6.16 6.55
C ARG A 118 0.00 -5.24 7.18
N GLU A 119 1.25 -5.68 7.25
CA GLU A 119 2.35 -4.88 7.79
C GLU A 119 2.57 -3.61 6.95
N VAL A 120 2.59 -3.73 5.62
CA VAL A 120 2.77 -2.57 4.73
C VAL A 120 1.54 -1.67 4.69
N LEU A 121 0.32 -2.23 4.80
CA LEU A 121 -0.91 -1.40 4.92
C LEU A 121 -0.89 -0.51 6.14
N ALA A 122 -0.37 -0.99 7.28
CA ALA A 122 -0.22 -0.16 8.48
C ALA A 122 0.71 1.05 8.22
N LEU A 123 1.78 0.86 7.47
CA LEU A 123 2.67 1.95 7.06
C LEU A 123 1.97 2.92 6.10
N ILE A 124 1.19 2.40 5.14
CA ILE A 124 0.40 3.23 4.22
C ILE A 124 -0.62 4.07 4.99
N GLU A 125 -1.35 3.47 5.92
CA GLU A 125 -2.36 4.18 6.74
C GLU A 125 -1.72 5.29 7.57
N GLN A 126 -0.56 5.04 8.16
CA GLN A 126 0.21 6.02 8.93
C GLN A 126 0.62 7.20 8.04
N ASP A 127 1.24 6.95 6.89
CA ASP A 127 1.74 7.99 5.99
C ASP A 127 0.59 8.80 5.34
N VAL A 128 -0.50 8.15 5.00
CA VAL A 128 -1.71 8.84 4.51
C VAL A 128 -2.34 9.69 5.61
N GLY A 129 -2.33 9.23 6.86
CA GLY A 129 -2.75 10.01 8.02
C GLY A 129 -1.93 11.30 8.17
N ILE A 130 -0.60 11.20 8.15
CA ILE A 130 0.31 12.36 8.18
C ILE A 130 0.00 13.34 7.03
N THR A 131 -0.24 12.81 5.84
CA THR A 131 -0.59 13.60 4.65
C THR A 131 -1.90 14.36 4.83
N ILE A 132 -2.94 13.70 5.34
CA ILE A 132 -4.26 14.31 5.63
C ILE A 132 -4.12 15.42 6.68
N ASP A 133 -3.43 15.16 7.78
CA ASP A 133 -3.23 16.14 8.85
C ASP A 133 -2.52 17.39 8.35
N ALA A 134 -1.47 17.22 7.55
CA ALA A 134 -0.75 18.32 6.92
C ALA A 134 -1.64 19.13 5.98
N LEU A 135 -2.44 18.48 5.15
CA LEU A 135 -3.37 19.14 4.24
C LEU A 135 -4.47 19.91 4.97
N LEU A 136 -5.02 19.36 6.05
CA LEU A 136 -6.03 20.04 6.87
C LEU A 136 -5.44 21.23 7.64
N ALA A 137 -4.17 21.13 8.07
CA ALA A 137 -3.45 22.25 8.67
C ALA A 137 -3.20 23.38 7.65
N LEU A 138 -2.72 23.03 6.45
CA LEU A 138 -2.55 23.99 5.34
C LEU A 138 -3.88 24.63 4.95
N ALA A 139 -4.96 23.85 4.88
CA ALA A 139 -6.30 24.34 4.55
C ALA A 139 -6.79 25.37 5.57
N ALA A 140 -6.59 25.11 6.86
CA ALA A 140 -6.97 26.03 7.92
C ALA A 140 -6.13 27.33 7.88
N THR A 141 -4.80 27.20 7.71
CA THR A 141 -3.87 28.35 7.66
C THR A 141 -4.11 29.23 6.44
N HIS A 142 -4.44 28.62 5.30
CA HIS A 142 -4.59 29.31 4.01
C HIS A 142 -6.04 29.39 3.53
N ALA A 143 -7.02 29.27 4.42
CA ALA A 143 -8.43 29.36 4.07
C ALA A 143 -8.76 30.66 3.32
N HIS A 144 -8.16 31.78 3.74
CA HIS A 144 -8.33 33.12 3.18
C HIS A 144 -7.28 33.51 2.14
N THR A 145 -6.28 32.66 1.85
CA THR A 145 -5.21 32.98 0.88
C THR A 145 -5.72 32.88 -0.55
N PRO A 146 -5.83 33.99 -1.30
CA PRO A 146 -6.33 33.97 -2.67
C PRO A 146 -5.43 33.15 -3.58
N LEU A 147 -6.03 32.36 -4.42
CA LEU A 147 -5.37 31.54 -5.43
C LEU A 147 -6.04 31.71 -6.78
N LEU A 148 -5.25 31.88 -7.82
CA LEU A 148 -5.73 31.87 -9.20
C LEU A 148 -6.24 30.46 -9.55
N ALA A 149 -7.56 30.30 -9.67
CA ALA A 149 -8.16 29.06 -10.14
C ALA A 149 -7.89 28.88 -11.64
N ARG A 150 -7.45 27.67 -11.99
CA ARG A 150 -7.14 27.28 -13.37
C ARG A 150 -8.06 26.14 -13.80
N THR A 151 -8.81 26.34 -14.88
CA THR A 151 -9.59 25.29 -15.54
C THR A 151 -9.02 25.04 -16.92
N LEU A 152 -8.82 23.77 -17.28
CA LEU A 152 -8.19 23.40 -18.56
C LEU A 152 -6.84 24.13 -18.78
N MET A 153 -6.07 24.32 -17.72
CA MET A 153 -4.78 25.02 -17.68
C MET A 153 -4.85 26.53 -17.97
N GLN A 154 -6.06 27.13 -17.99
CA GLN A 154 -6.26 28.56 -18.24
C GLN A 154 -6.79 29.25 -16.98
N PRO A 155 -6.45 30.53 -16.73
CA PRO A 155 -6.99 31.32 -15.63
C PRO A 155 -8.51 31.45 -15.77
N ALA A 156 -9.23 31.09 -14.70
CA ALA A 156 -10.70 31.07 -14.72
C ALA A 156 -11.32 32.08 -13.75
N SER A 157 -10.88 32.08 -12.48
CA SER A 157 -11.44 32.96 -11.44
C SER A 157 -10.52 32.88 -10.20
N ILE A 158 -10.99 33.37 -9.05
CA ILE A 158 -10.31 33.31 -7.76
C ILE A 158 -10.94 32.22 -6.89
N THR A 159 -10.10 31.41 -6.26
CA THR A 159 -10.42 30.49 -5.18
C THR A 159 -9.51 30.79 -3.97
N SER A 160 -9.45 29.90 -2.97
CA SER A 160 -8.42 29.95 -1.94
C SER A 160 -7.52 28.72 -1.98
N PHE A 161 -6.28 28.85 -1.52
CA PHE A 161 -5.39 27.71 -1.37
C PHE A 161 -5.94 26.71 -0.35
N GLY A 162 -6.70 27.19 0.65
CA GLY A 162 -7.41 26.33 1.60
C GLY A 162 -8.43 25.40 0.94
N VAL A 163 -9.21 25.88 -0.03
CA VAL A 163 -10.13 25.01 -0.81
C VAL A 163 -9.37 23.96 -1.60
N THR A 164 -8.25 24.31 -2.19
CA THR A 164 -7.39 23.36 -2.90
C THR A 164 -6.91 22.27 -1.94
N CYS A 165 -6.44 22.62 -0.75
CA CYS A 165 -5.95 21.65 0.25
C CYS A 165 -7.07 20.71 0.75
N VAL A 166 -8.29 21.21 1.04
CA VAL A 166 -9.39 20.31 1.42
C VAL A 166 -9.83 19.42 0.26
N GLY A 167 -9.77 19.95 -0.97
CA GLY A 167 -10.01 19.17 -2.19
C GLY A 167 -9.02 18.01 -2.36
N TRP A 168 -7.76 18.19 -1.91
CA TRP A 168 -6.73 17.15 -1.88
C TRP A 168 -6.94 16.17 -0.71
N ALA A 169 -7.33 16.65 0.48
CA ALA A 169 -7.53 15.82 1.66
C ALA A 169 -8.74 14.89 1.55
N ALA A 170 -9.86 15.38 1.04
CA ALA A 170 -11.12 14.65 1.02
C ALA A 170 -11.06 13.26 0.35
N PRO A 171 -10.43 13.07 -0.84
CA PRO A 171 -10.29 11.74 -1.43
C PRO A 171 -9.40 10.80 -0.59
N LEU A 172 -8.40 11.31 0.13
CA LEU A 172 -7.54 10.50 0.99
C LEU A 172 -8.30 10.01 2.23
N VAL A 173 -9.12 10.86 2.85
CA VAL A 173 -10.02 10.47 3.96
C VAL A 173 -10.95 9.34 3.51
N ARG A 174 -11.57 9.49 2.32
CA ARG A 174 -12.42 8.44 1.74
C ARG A 174 -11.65 7.16 1.44
N SER A 175 -10.41 7.25 0.95
CA SER A 175 -9.56 6.09 0.67
C SER A 175 -9.22 5.33 1.94
N LEU A 176 -8.82 6.02 3.03
CA LEU A 176 -8.59 5.36 4.32
C LEU A 176 -9.83 4.64 4.84
N LYS A 177 -11.00 5.28 4.72
CA LYS A 177 -12.28 4.66 5.14
C LYS A 177 -12.56 3.38 4.35
N ARG A 178 -12.37 3.39 3.03
CA ARG A 178 -12.57 2.21 2.18
C ARG A 178 -11.52 1.14 2.45
N LEU A 179 -10.24 1.49 2.61
CA LEU A 179 -9.18 0.53 2.98
C LEU A 179 -9.50 -0.18 4.29
N LYS A 180 -9.91 0.57 5.33
CA LYS A 180 -10.34 -0.02 6.62
C LYS A 180 -11.56 -0.95 6.49
N ALA A 181 -12.45 -0.67 5.54
CA ALA A 181 -13.63 -1.50 5.30
C ALA A 181 -13.29 -2.81 4.53
N VAL A 182 -12.38 -2.76 3.56
CA VAL A 182 -12.06 -3.93 2.72
C VAL A 182 -10.94 -4.79 3.29
N SER A 183 -10.01 -4.22 4.05
CA SER A 183 -8.84 -4.95 4.56
C SER A 183 -9.19 -6.18 5.41
N PRO A 184 -10.16 -6.17 6.33
CA PRO A 184 -10.50 -7.38 7.09
C PRO A 184 -10.98 -8.53 6.22
N ASN A 185 -11.66 -8.23 5.12
CA ASN A 185 -12.17 -9.23 4.19
C ASN A 185 -11.08 -9.78 3.27
N ALA A 186 -10.07 -8.98 2.93
CA ALA A 186 -8.95 -9.40 2.10
C ALA A 186 -7.84 -10.10 2.92
N LEU A 187 -7.56 -9.60 4.14
CA LEU A 187 -6.51 -10.11 5.01
C LEU A 187 -6.99 -11.32 5.82
N LYS A 188 -7.28 -12.39 5.11
CA LYS A 188 -7.76 -13.67 5.68
C LYS A 188 -6.63 -14.71 5.73
N LEU A 189 -6.76 -15.64 6.67
CA LEU A 189 -6.04 -16.91 6.59
C LEU A 189 -6.47 -17.65 5.30
N GLN A 190 -5.52 -18.22 4.57
CA GLN A 190 -5.81 -19.24 3.58
C GLN A 190 -5.56 -20.60 4.24
N LEU A 191 -6.58 -21.43 4.30
CA LEU A 191 -6.47 -22.82 4.72
C LEU A 191 -7.57 -23.63 4.06
N GLY A 192 -7.20 -24.48 3.12
CA GLY A 192 -8.13 -25.30 2.35
C GLY A 192 -7.65 -26.73 2.14
N GLY A 193 -6.36 -26.96 2.28
CA GLY A 193 -5.73 -28.22 1.88
C GLY A 193 -5.75 -28.40 0.37
N THR A 194 -5.65 -29.63 -0.09
CA THR A 194 -5.44 -29.93 -1.52
C THR A 194 -6.55 -29.40 -2.43
N VAL A 195 -7.81 -29.55 -2.02
CA VAL A 195 -9.00 -29.23 -2.84
C VAL A 195 -10.05 -28.39 -2.09
N GLY A 196 -9.66 -27.68 -1.05
CA GLY A 196 -10.55 -26.76 -0.32
C GLY A 196 -11.42 -27.40 0.75
N THR A 197 -11.31 -28.70 1.00
CA THR A 197 -12.22 -29.46 1.87
C THR A 197 -11.67 -29.75 3.27
N LEU A 198 -10.36 -29.55 3.50
CA LEU A 198 -9.66 -29.89 4.74
C LEU A 198 -9.91 -31.34 5.21
N SER A 199 -10.12 -32.27 4.27
CA SER A 199 -10.48 -33.66 4.55
C SER A 199 -9.47 -34.39 5.43
N ALA A 200 -8.17 -34.03 5.33
CA ALA A 200 -7.10 -34.59 6.17
C ALA A 200 -7.18 -34.15 7.64
N MET A 201 -8.01 -33.20 8.01
CA MET A 201 -8.09 -32.65 9.36
C MET A 201 -9.19 -33.25 10.25
N ASN A 202 -9.67 -34.45 9.89
CA ASN A 202 -10.60 -35.26 10.68
C ASN A 202 -11.83 -34.47 11.21
N GLY A 203 -12.44 -33.63 10.36
CA GLY A 203 -13.60 -32.80 10.70
C GLY A 203 -13.29 -31.57 11.57
N LYS A 204 -12.01 -31.33 11.96
CA LYS A 204 -11.59 -30.20 12.81
C LYS A 204 -11.08 -28.99 11.99
N GLY A 205 -11.19 -29.02 10.65
CA GLY A 205 -10.63 -27.98 9.80
C GLY A 205 -11.08 -26.56 10.12
N ALA A 206 -12.37 -26.35 10.40
CA ALA A 206 -12.92 -25.06 10.78
C ALA A 206 -12.35 -24.56 12.13
N GLN A 207 -12.15 -25.45 13.11
CA GLN A 207 -11.58 -25.11 14.41
C GLN A 207 -10.11 -24.74 14.27
N ILE A 208 -9.33 -25.50 13.46
CA ILE A 208 -7.93 -25.20 13.15
C ILE A 208 -7.83 -23.83 12.48
N SER A 209 -8.68 -23.57 11.49
CA SER A 209 -8.72 -22.30 10.77
C SER A 209 -8.97 -21.12 11.73
N ALA A 210 -9.93 -21.24 12.65
CA ALA A 210 -10.22 -20.20 13.63
C ALA A 210 -9.03 -19.93 14.58
N LEU A 211 -8.38 -21.00 15.09
CA LEU A 211 -7.23 -20.90 15.96
C LEU A 211 -6.03 -20.26 15.26
N MET A 212 -5.74 -20.70 14.03
CA MET A 212 -4.62 -20.14 13.23
C MET A 212 -4.87 -18.66 12.88
N ALA A 213 -6.09 -18.31 12.49
CA ALA A 213 -6.44 -16.94 12.17
C ALA A 213 -6.26 -16.01 13.38
N ALA A 214 -6.71 -16.44 14.56
CA ALA A 214 -6.52 -15.71 15.81
C ALA A 214 -5.04 -15.56 16.18
N ASP A 215 -4.25 -16.64 16.08
CA ASP A 215 -2.81 -16.63 16.37
C ASP A 215 -2.02 -15.71 15.42
N LEU A 216 -2.40 -15.68 14.15
CA LEU A 216 -1.75 -14.85 13.12
C LEU A 216 -2.32 -13.43 13.05
N GLY A 217 -3.40 -13.13 13.76
CA GLY A 217 -4.11 -11.83 13.69
C GLY A 217 -4.71 -11.55 12.32
N LEU A 218 -5.22 -12.59 11.65
CA LEU A 218 -5.93 -12.53 10.37
C LEU A 218 -7.41 -12.84 10.58
N THR A 219 -8.23 -12.54 9.59
CA THR A 219 -9.64 -12.94 9.59
C THR A 219 -9.75 -14.45 9.28
N ALA A 220 -10.58 -15.16 10.03
CA ALA A 220 -10.87 -16.56 9.73
C ALA A 220 -11.74 -16.65 8.46
N PRO A 221 -11.37 -17.45 7.45
CA PRO A 221 -12.18 -17.62 6.26
C PRO A 221 -13.38 -18.53 6.55
N THR A 222 -14.48 -18.31 5.87
CA THR A 222 -15.65 -19.21 5.92
C THR A 222 -15.44 -20.47 5.07
N MET A 223 -14.59 -20.37 4.06
CA MET A 223 -14.17 -21.47 3.18
C MET A 223 -12.83 -21.13 2.52
N SER A 224 -12.22 -22.10 1.86
CA SER A 224 -11.04 -21.86 1.02
C SER A 224 -11.31 -20.82 -0.05
N TRP A 225 -10.35 -19.91 -0.27
CA TRP A 225 -10.44 -18.84 -1.27
C TRP A 225 -9.33 -18.94 -2.33
N HIS A 226 -8.83 -20.16 -2.58
CA HIS A 226 -7.75 -20.41 -3.55
C HIS A 226 -8.01 -19.80 -4.93
N THR A 227 -9.25 -19.90 -5.43
CA THR A 227 -9.66 -19.38 -6.74
C THR A 227 -10.76 -18.30 -6.64
N GLN A 228 -11.17 -17.94 -5.44
CA GLN A 228 -12.14 -16.87 -5.15
C GLN A 228 -11.36 -15.63 -4.69
N ARG A 229 -10.93 -14.82 -5.65
CA ARG A 229 -9.93 -13.73 -5.43
C ARG A 229 -10.55 -12.34 -5.33
N ASP A 230 -11.88 -12.25 -5.34
CA ASP A 230 -12.64 -10.99 -5.41
C ASP A 230 -12.28 -10.01 -4.26
N GLU A 231 -12.26 -10.47 -3.02
CA GLU A 231 -11.96 -9.61 -1.87
C GLU A 231 -10.47 -9.21 -1.84
N TRP A 232 -9.57 -10.10 -2.26
CA TRP A 232 -8.15 -9.78 -2.41
C TRP A 232 -7.92 -8.73 -3.49
N VAL A 233 -8.53 -8.91 -4.65
CA VAL A 233 -8.45 -7.97 -5.78
C VAL A 233 -9.15 -6.64 -5.45
N ALA A 234 -10.25 -6.65 -4.68
CA ALA A 234 -10.90 -5.42 -4.21
C ALA A 234 -9.94 -4.54 -3.38
N LEU A 235 -9.12 -5.14 -2.51
CA LEU A 235 -8.06 -4.40 -1.80
C LEU A 235 -7.06 -3.79 -2.78
N GLY A 236 -6.66 -4.52 -3.81
CA GLY A 236 -5.78 -4.01 -4.88
C GLY A 236 -6.39 -2.82 -5.62
N CYS A 237 -7.70 -2.86 -5.92
CA CYS A 237 -8.43 -1.75 -6.53
C CYS A 237 -8.43 -0.50 -5.62
N GLU A 238 -8.65 -0.66 -4.32
CA GLU A 238 -8.60 0.46 -3.37
C GLU A 238 -7.21 1.07 -3.24
N LEU A 239 -6.15 0.26 -3.29
CA LEU A 239 -4.77 0.77 -3.37
C LEU A 239 -4.56 1.58 -4.65
N GLY A 240 -5.08 1.13 -5.80
CA GLY A 240 -5.03 1.88 -7.05
C GLY A 240 -5.73 3.24 -6.98
N LEU A 241 -6.91 3.31 -6.34
CA LEU A 241 -7.65 4.56 -6.12
C LEU A 241 -6.88 5.53 -5.20
N LEU A 242 -6.26 5.01 -4.13
CA LEU A 242 -5.41 5.80 -3.25
C LEU A 242 -4.23 6.41 -4.02
N VAL A 243 -3.49 5.57 -4.77
CA VAL A 243 -2.32 6.01 -5.55
C VAL A 243 -2.71 7.06 -6.60
N GLY A 244 -3.86 6.89 -7.27
CA GLY A 244 -4.39 7.88 -8.19
C GLY A 244 -4.67 9.23 -7.52
N SER A 245 -5.22 9.22 -6.29
CA SER A 245 -5.48 10.43 -5.51
C SER A 245 -4.20 11.15 -5.08
N LEU A 246 -3.18 10.38 -4.62
CA LEU A 246 -1.86 10.92 -4.29
C LEU A 246 -1.16 11.51 -5.53
N GLY A 247 -1.29 10.83 -6.67
CA GLY A 247 -0.76 11.30 -7.96
C GLY A 247 -1.39 12.61 -8.43
N LYS A 248 -2.69 12.82 -8.17
CA LYS A 248 -3.37 14.10 -8.47
C LYS A 248 -2.76 15.24 -7.65
N ILE A 249 -2.58 15.05 -6.35
CA ILE A 249 -1.95 16.04 -5.46
C ILE A 249 -0.54 16.37 -5.94
N ALA A 250 0.24 15.34 -6.19
CA ALA A 250 1.61 15.48 -6.67
C ALA A 250 1.70 16.23 -8.00
N LYS A 251 0.77 15.99 -8.92
CA LYS A 251 0.69 16.68 -10.22
C LYS A 251 0.43 18.16 -10.05
N ASP A 252 -0.50 18.54 -9.17
CA ASP A 252 -0.78 19.94 -8.88
C ASP A 252 0.45 20.63 -8.25
N ILE A 253 1.11 19.98 -7.28
CA ILE A 253 2.32 20.52 -6.65
C ILE A 253 3.41 20.77 -7.70
N VAL A 254 3.65 19.85 -8.63
CA VAL A 254 4.63 20.03 -9.70
C VAL A 254 4.27 21.21 -10.59
N LEU A 255 3.01 21.34 -10.98
CA LEU A 255 2.55 22.47 -11.81
C LEU A 255 2.63 23.81 -11.07
N MET A 256 2.28 23.84 -9.78
CA MET A 256 2.36 25.04 -8.95
C MET A 256 3.80 25.43 -8.60
N SER A 257 4.75 24.48 -8.64
CA SER A 257 6.17 24.71 -8.34
C SER A 257 7.02 25.13 -9.56
N GLN A 258 6.44 25.15 -10.77
CA GLN A 258 7.13 25.64 -11.97
C GLN A 258 7.62 27.08 -11.77
N PHE A 259 8.76 27.43 -12.32
CA PHE A 259 9.36 28.77 -12.18
C PHE A 259 8.40 29.90 -12.56
N GLU A 260 7.61 29.73 -13.63
CA GLU A 260 6.63 30.71 -14.10
C GLU A 260 5.43 30.85 -13.16
N VAL A 261 5.07 29.79 -12.43
CA VAL A 261 3.97 29.76 -11.45
C VAL A 261 4.44 30.09 -10.05
N GLY A 262 5.35 29.31 -9.50
CA GLY A 262 6.09 29.58 -8.27
C GLY A 262 5.25 29.71 -6.98
N GLU A 263 4.05 29.10 -6.93
CA GLU A 263 3.09 29.29 -5.83
C GLU A 263 3.36 28.38 -4.64
N VAL A 264 4.02 27.22 -4.86
CA VAL A 264 4.44 26.28 -3.81
C VAL A 264 5.82 25.69 -4.11
N ALA A 265 6.49 25.15 -3.09
CA ALA A 265 7.71 24.36 -3.26
C ALA A 265 7.78 23.26 -2.21
N GLU A 266 8.29 22.07 -2.57
CA GLU A 266 8.61 21.01 -1.62
C GLU A 266 9.69 21.46 -0.63
N PRO A 267 9.76 20.81 0.57
CA PRO A 267 10.84 21.09 1.52
C PRO A 267 12.20 20.80 0.88
N SER A 268 13.17 21.68 1.16
CA SER A 268 14.52 21.54 0.66
C SER A 268 15.38 20.78 1.67
N GLU A 269 16.08 19.76 1.22
CA GLU A 269 16.99 18.93 2.00
C GLU A 269 18.30 18.74 1.22
N ALA A 270 19.44 18.76 1.91
CA ALA A 270 20.74 18.54 1.28
C ALA A 270 20.81 17.15 0.65
N GLY A 271 21.22 17.07 -0.61
CA GLY A 271 21.30 15.81 -1.36
C GLY A 271 19.99 15.35 -1.99
N ARG A 272 18.89 16.08 -1.80
CA ARG A 272 17.58 15.75 -2.40
C ARG A 272 17.23 16.75 -3.50
N GLY A 273 17.02 16.24 -4.71
CA GLY A 273 16.41 16.98 -5.82
C GLY A 273 17.23 18.06 -6.48
N GLY A 274 18.40 18.41 -5.97
CA GLY A 274 19.27 19.43 -6.56
C GLY A 274 20.49 18.82 -7.26
N PRO A 275 20.80 19.19 -8.52
CA PRO A 275 22.08 18.87 -9.09
C PRO A 275 23.18 19.72 -8.40
N SER A 276 24.34 19.12 -8.13
CA SER A 276 25.46 19.77 -7.44
C SER A 276 25.99 21.03 -8.13
N ASN A 277 25.73 21.17 -9.44
CA ASN A 277 26.21 22.28 -10.26
C ASN A 277 25.15 23.37 -10.56
N MET A 278 23.91 23.22 -10.07
CA MET A 278 22.81 24.18 -10.26
C MET A 278 22.10 24.46 -8.93
N PRO A 279 22.67 25.25 -8.02
CA PRO A 279 22.15 25.45 -6.67
C PRO A 279 20.76 26.11 -6.61
N HIS A 280 20.35 26.77 -7.68
CA HIS A 280 19.04 27.40 -7.85
C HIS A 280 17.93 26.42 -8.27
N LYS A 281 18.27 25.19 -8.67
CA LYS A 281 17.32 24.21 -9.19
C LYS A 281 16.85 23.28 -8.06
N HIS A 282 15.57 23.31 -7.76
CA HIS A 282 14.91 22.46 -6.73
C HIS A 282 13.86 21.58 -7.39
N ASN A 283 14.20 20.32 -7.61
CA ASN A 283 13.26 19.38 -8.24
C ASN A 283 12.26 18.87 -7.21
N PRO A 284 10.96 18.72 -7.55
CA PRO A 284 9.91 18.19 -6.67
C PRO A 284 9.98 16.65 -6.65
N VAL A 285 11.00 16.09 -5.98
CA VAL A 285 11.32 14.64 -6.02
C VAL A 285 10.23 13.79 -5.39
N ALA A 286 9.61 14.26 -4.31
CA ALA A 286 8.52 13.51 -3.68
C ALA A 286 7.31 13.42 -4.62
N SER A 287 6.92 14.53 -5.24
CA SER A 287 5.85 14.53 -6.25
C SER A 287 6.19 13.68 -7.47
N MET A 288 7.45 13.67 -7.93
CA MET A 288 7.88 12.80 -9.03
C MET A 288 7.67 11.31 -8.70
N ILE A 289 7.98 10.88 -7.48
CA ILE A 289 7.76 9.50 -7.00
C ILE A 289 6.26 9.18 -7.03
N ALA A 290 5.42 10.06 -6.47
CA ALA A 290 3.97 9.84 -6.42
C ALA A 290 3.32 9.83 -7.81
N ILE A 291 3.78 10.68 -8.74
CA ILE A 291 3.34 10.67 -10.15
C ILE A 291 3.74 9.37 -10.84
N ALA A 292 4.98 8.91 -10.67
CA ALA A 292 5.44 7.66 -11.24
C ALA A 292 4.61 6.45 -10.74
N ALA A 293 4.30 6.41 -9.44
CA ALA A 293 3.42 5.41 -8.87
C ALA A 293 2.02 5.46 -9.50
N ALA A 294 1.42 6.66 -9.63
CA ALA A 294 0.10 6.85 -10.23
C ALA A 294 0.03 6.44 -11.71
N GLN A 295 1.12 6.57 -12.45
CA GLN A 295 1.20 6.10 -13.84
C GLN A 295 1.34 4.58 -13.96
N ARG A 296 1.86 3.90 -12.93
CA ARG A 296 2.12 2.45 -12.93
C ARG A 296 0.98 1.63 -12.31
N ALA A 297 0.29 2.18 -11.30
CA ALA A 297 -0.74 1.48 -10.56
C ALA A 297 -1.92 0.96 -11.42
N PRO A 298 -2.44 1.69 -12.41
CA PRO A 298 -3.55 1.21 -13.24
C PRO A 298 -3.25 -0.12 -13.96
N GLN A 299 -2.03 -0.31 -14.48
CA GLN A 299 -1.63 -1.54 -15.16
C GLN A 299 -1.55 -2.72 -14.18
N ARG A 300 -1.10 -2.48 -12.93
CA ARG A 300 -1.07 -3.49 -11.87
C ARG A 300 -2.48 -3.92 -11.46
N VAL A 301 -3.38 -2.96 -11.26
CA VAL A 301 -4.81 -3.24 -10.97
C VAL A 301 -5.46 -4.01 -12.13
N ALA A 302 -5.22 -3.59 -13.35
CA ALA A 302 -5.73 -4.29 -14.54
C ALA A 302 -5.19 -5.74 -14.62
N ALA A 303 -3.92 -5.96 -14.29
CA ALA A 303 -3.35 -7.31 -14.25
C ALA A 303 -4.03 -8.18 -13.17
N LEU A 304 -4.28 -7.64 -11.97
CA LEU A 304 -5.00 -8.38 -10.92
C LEU A 304 -6.43 -8.74 -11.33
N LEU A 305 -7.15 -7.81 -11.95
CA LEU A 305 -8.51 -8.07 -12.49
C LEU A 305 -8.48 -9.13 -13.60
N ALA A 306 -7.46 -9.10 -14.46
CA ALA A 306 -7.34 -10.04 -15.57
C ALA A 306 -7.09 -11.50 -15.10
N VAL A 307 -6.45 -11.68 -13.93
CA VAL A 307 -6.14 -13.01 -13.38
C VAL A 307 -7.17 -13.51 -12.34
N MET A 308 -8.24 -12.75 -12.09
CA MET A 308 -9.33 -13.16 -11.19
C MET A 308 -10.07 -14.42 -11.66
N PRO A 309 -10.41 -14.58 -12.95
CA PRO A 309 -11.07 -15.80 -13.43
C PRO A 309 -10.09 -16.98 -13.37
N GLN A 310 -10.13 -17.73 -12.28
CA GLN A 310 -9.25 -18.87 -12.02
C GLN A 310 -10.01 -20.18 -12.16
N GLU A 311 -9.31 -21.23 -12.62
CA GLU A 311 -9.92 -22.51 -12.97
C GLU A 311 -10.08 -23.40 -11.74
N PHE A 312 -11.23 -24.05 -11.62
CA PHE A 312 -11.54 -25.11 -10.67
C PHE A 312 -11.12 -24.78 -9.22
N GLU A 313 -10.53 -25.71 -8.51
CA GLU A 313 -10.06 -25.55 -7.13
C GLU A 313 -8.69 -24.91 -7.02
N ARG A 314 -7.87 -24.99 -8.11
CA ARG A 314 -6.50 -24.43 -8.18
C ARG A 314 -6.16 -24.01 -9.62
N SER A 315 -5.68 -22.79 -9.75
CA SER A 315 -5.42 -22.17 -11.05
C SER A 315 -4.10 -22.64 -11.69
N ALA A 316 -4.06 -22.66 -13.01
CA ALA A 316 -2.87 -22.98 -13.81
C ALA A 316 -2.28 -21.69 -14.42
N GLY A 317 -1.50 -20.92 -13.65
CA GLY A 317 -0.78 -19.72 -14.09
C GLY A 317 -1.35 -18.40 -13.59
N ALA A 318 -2.68 -18.24 -13.46
CA ALA A 318 -3.27 -16.97 -13.02
C ALA A 318 -2.87 -16.59 -11.58
N TRP A 319 -2.84 -17.54 -10.65
CA TRP A 319 -2.36 -17.30 -9.30
C TRP A 319 -0.86 -16.89 -9.26
N GLN A 320 0.00 -17.53 -10.05
CA GLN A 320 1.41 -17.18 -10.14
C GLN A 320 1.61 -15.76 -10.70
N ALA A 321 0.78 -15.36 -11.69
CA ALA A 321 0.78 -13.98 -12.20
C ALA A 321 0.34 -12.98 -11.14
N GLU A 322 -0.71 -13.29 -10.35
CA GLU A 322 -1.13 -12.45 -9.22
C GLU A 322 0.00 -12.26 -8.19
N LEU A 323 0.71 -13.33 -7.81
CA LEU A 323 1.85 -13.26 -6.89
C LEU A 323 2.95 -12.32 -7.39
N ALA A 324 3.16 -12.23 -8.71
CA ALA A 324 4.15 -11.34 -9.30
C ALA A 324 3.69 -9.87 -9.34
N GLU A 325 2.38 -9.62 -9.49
CA GLU A 325 1.83 -8.27 -9.64
C GLU A 325 1.46 -7.59 -8.31
N TRP A 326 1.14 -8.38 -7.29
CA TRP A 326 0.70 -7.87 -5.99
C TRP A 326 1.77 -7.05 -5.24
N PRO A 327 2.98 -7.57 -4.97
CA PRO A 327 3.98 -6.83 -4.22
C PRO A 327 4.35 -5.49 -4.85
N PRO A 328 4.58 -5.38 -6.18
CA PRO A 328 4.88 -4.10 -6.81
C PRO A 328 3.76 -3.05 -6.67
N LEU A 329 2.48 -3.46 -6.63
CA LEU A 329 1.36 -2.55 -6.39
C LEU A 329 1.42 -1.98 -4.96
N VAL A 330 1.54 -2.86 -3.96
CA VAL A 330 1.56 -2.47 -2.54
C VAL A 330 2.80 -1.62 -2.21
N ILE A 331 3.97 -2.02 -2.70
CA ILE A 331 5.23 -1.27 -2.56
C ILE A 331 5.11 0.12 -3.19
N SER A 332 4.53 0.21 -4.39
CA SER A 332 4.31 1.48 -5.09
C SER A 332 3.32 2.39 -4.34
N ALA A 333 2.28 1.80 -3.75
CA ALA A 333 1.32 2.54 -2.92
C ALA A 333 1.99 3.13 -1.67
N HIS A 334 2.82 2.35 -0.97
CA HIS A 334 3.57 2.85 0.18
C HIS A 334 4.61 3.90 -0.22
N GLY A 335 5.37 3.68 -1.30
CA GLY A 335 6.33 4.67 -1.81
C GLY A 335 5.68 6.02 -2.12
N SER A 336 4.49 6.00 -2.73
CA SER A 336 3.69 7.19 -3.01
C SER A 336 3.19 7.88 -1.73
N ALA A 337 2.65 7.12 -0.77
CA ALA A 337 2.16 7.65 0.50
C ALA A 337 3.31 8.28 1.31
N ARG A 338 4.44 7.60 1.43
CA ARG A 338 5.65 8.07 2.12
C ARG A 338 6.20 9.36 1.48
N ALA A 339 6.21 9.43 0.16
CA ALA A 339 6.66 10.61 -0.57
C ALA A 339 5.79 11.84 -0.24
N MET A 340 4.47 11.67 -0.21
CA MET A 340 3.56 12.77 0.10
C MET A 340 3.56 13.12 1.60
N ALA A 341 3.73 12.14 2.49
CA ALA A 341 3.91 12.36 3.93
C ALA A 341 5.20 13.14 4.25
N TYR A 342 6.22 13.06 3.41
CA TYR A 342 7.41 13.90 3.49
C TYR A 342 7.15 15.32 2.96
N ALA A 343 6.52 15.44 1.79
CA ALA A 343 6.40 16.72 1.08
C ALA A 343 5.44 17.70 1.75
N LEU A 344 4.28 17.22 2.20
CA LEU A 344 3.17 18.10 2.60
C LEU A 344 3.35 18.78 3.96
N PRO A 345 3.89 18.13 5.01
CA PRO A 345 4.16 18.84 6.28
C PRO A 345 5.12 20.02 6.14
N GLY A 346 6.04 19.96 5.17
CA GLY A 346 7.05 20.99 4.91
C GLY A 346 6.78 21.81 3.65
N LEU A 347 5.59 21.72 3.05
CA LEU A 347 5.27 22.43 1.82
C LEU A 347 5.34 23.95 2.05
N LYS A 348 6.22 24.60 1.30
CA LYS A 348 6.37 26.07 1.32
C LYS A 348 5.28 26.68 0.43
N VAL A 349 4.53 27.61 0.98
CA VAL A 349 3.45 28.33 0.26
C VAL A 349 3.86 29.78 0.08
N ASP A 350 3.92 30.25 -1.16
CA ASP A 350 4.23 31.64 -1.49
C ASP A 350 2.95 32.42 -1.80
N SER A 351 2.30 32.93 -0.75
CA SER A 351 1.08 33.73 -0.89
C SER A 351 1.29 35.04 -1.67
N LYS A 352 2.51 35.59 -1.64
CA LYS A 352 2.83 36.79 -2.44
C LYS A 352 2.88 36.46 -3.92
N ARG A 353 3.44 35.33 -4.29
CA ARG A 353 3.46 34.86 -5.68
C ARG A 353 2.04 34.52 -6.16
N MET A 354 1.21 33.89 -5.31
CA MET A 354 -0.20 33.66 -5.62
C MET A 354 -0.93 34.97 -5.93
N ALA A 355 -0.76 36.00 -5.13
CA ALA A 355 -1.33 37.33 -5.38
C ALA A 355 -0.80 37.97 -6.67
N ALA A 356 0.54 37.91 -6.89
CA ALA A 356 1.15 38.46 -8.11
C ALA A 356 0.63 37.77 -9.39
N ASN A 357 0.38 36.46 -9.35
CA ASN A 357 -0.20 35.73 -10.50
C ASN A 357 -1.64 36.20 -10.80
N ILE A 358 -2.44 36.48 -9.78
CA ILE A 358 -3.78 37.06 -9.93
C ILE A 358 -3.68 38.46 -10.56
N ASP A 359 -2.79 39.32 -10.03
CA ASP A 359 -2.61 40.70 -10.52
C ASP A 359 -2.15 40.74 -11.98
N ALA A 360 -1.26 39.81 -12.37
CA ALA A 360 -0.83 39.68 -13.77
C ALA A 360 -1.98 39.39 -14.72
N VAL A 361 -2.90 38.50 -14.34
CA VAL A 361 -4.12 38.21 -15.13
C VAL A 361 -5.02 39.42 -15.17
N ARG A 362 -5.29 40.06 -14.02
CA ARG A 362 -6.10 41.25 -13.94
C ARG A 362 -5.61 42.39 -14.84
N ALA A 363 -4.31 42.58 -14.87
CA ALA A 363 -3.68 43.61 -15.70
C ALA A 363 -3.82 43.36 -17.21
N SER A 364 -3.97 42.11 -17.63
CA SER A 364 -4.11 41.67 -19.02
C SER A 364 -5.54 41.78 -19.58
N LEU A 365 -6.52 42.04 -18.70
CA LEU A 365 -7.95 42.00 -19.05
C LEU A 365 -8.59 43.40 -19.05
N PRO A 366 -9.70 43.60 -19.80
CA PRO A 366 -10.55 44.78 -19.65
C PRO A 366 -11.03 44.90 -18.20
N LYS A 367 -11.03 46.14 -17.67
CA LYS A 367 -11.35 46.42 -16.26
C LYS A 367 -12.68 45.82 -15.79
N ALA A 368 -13.71 45.82 -16.63
CA ALA A 368 -15.01 45.23 -16.31
C ALA A 368 -14.90 43.73 -16.07
N VAL A 369 -14.20 43.00 -16.97
CA VAL A 369 -13.95 41.54 -16.87
C VAL A 369 -13.08 41.23 -15.66
N ALA A 370 -12.01 41.99 -15.42
CA ALA A 370 -11.14 41.83 -14.27
C ALA A 370 -11.90 41.97 -12.94
N ASN A 371 -12.83 42.95 -12.83
CA ASN A 371 -13.61 43.14 -11.63
C ASN A 371 -14.72 42.10 -11.45
N GLU A 372 -15.24 41.51 -12.51
CA GLU A 372 -16.26 40.47 -12.42
C GLU A 372 -15.67 39.11 -12.00
N TRP A 373 -14.57 38.68 -12.63
CA TRP A 373 -14.04 37.31 -12.50
C TRP A 373 -12.83 37.17 -11.57
N PHE A 374 -12.15 38.29 -11.29
CA PHE A 374 -10.91 38.30 -10.50
C PHE A 374 -10.99 39.32 -9.35
N ASP A 375 -12.19 39.59 -8.80
CA ASP A 375 -12.34 40.36 -7.58
C ASP A 375 -11.89 39.55 -6.37
N LEU A 376 -11.03 40.15 -5.52
CA LEU A 376 -10.52 39.48 -4.33
C LEU A 376 -11.60 39.14 -3.29
N GLY A 377 -12.77 39.81 -3.35
CA GLY A 377 -13.92 39.49 -2.51
C GLY A 377 -14.49 38.09 -2.75
N LEU A 378 -14.23 37.48 -3.93
CA LEU A 378 -14.64 36.11 -4.24
C LEU A 378 -14.01 35.08 -3.32
N VAL A 379 -12.83 35.37 -2.71
CA VAL A 379 -12.16 34.47 -1.79
C VAL A 379 -12.99 34.16 -0.54
N ARG A 380 -13.92 35.05 -0.14
CA ARG A 380 -14.76 34.85 1.05
C ARG A 380 -15.57 33.56 1.00
N HIS A 381 -16.18 33.26 -0.15
CA HIS A 381 -16.95 32.01 -0.33
C HIS A 381 -16.03 30.79 -0.28
N ALA A 382 -14.82 30.91 -0.80
CA ALA A 382 -13.82 29.85 -0.73
C ALA A 382 -13.34 29.64 0.71
N GLU A 383 -13.13 30.70 1.48
CA GLU A 383 -12.75 30.63 2.90
C GLU A 383 -13.81 29.91 3.73
N GLU A 384 -15.08 30.32 3.63
CA GLU A 384 -16.20 29.68 4.32
C GLU A 384 -16.29 28.18 3.99
N LEU A 385 -16.14 27.83 2.70
CA LEU A 385 -16.12 26.44 2.25
C LEU A 385 -14.95 25.67 2.84
N ALA A 386 -13.73 26.23 2.81
CA ALA A 386 -12.55 25.57 3.36
C ALA A 386 -12.70 25.29 4.85
N GLN A 387 -13.15 26.29 5.65
CA GLN A 387 -13.37 26.13 7.08
C GLN A 387 -14.40 25.06 7.41
N LYS A 388 -15.54 25.08 6.69
CA LYS A 388 -16.58 24.05 6.83
C LYS A 388 -16.05 22.64 6.52
N GLN A 389 -15.31 22.49 5.44
CA GLN A 389 -14.78 21.20 5.02
C GLN A 389 -13.69 20.68 5.96
N VAL A 390 -12.82 21.55 6.48
CA VAL A 390 -11.83 21.16 7.52
C VAL A 390 -12.54 20.56 8.75
N ALA A 391 -13.62 21.20 9.21
CA ALA A 391 -14.39 20.69 10.35
C ALA A 391 -15.01 19.33 10.06
N LEU A 392 -15.58 19.13 8.87
CA LEU A 392 -16.20 17.88 8.45
C LEU A 392 -15.20 16.73 8.25
N LEU A 393 -13.99 17.01 7.76
CA LEU A 393 -12.97 15.99 7.49
C LEU A 393 -12.18 15.59 8.75
N ARG A 394 -12.26 16.40 9.83
CA ARG A 394 -11.70 16.07 11.14
C ARG A 394 -12.67 15.27 12.04
N ALA A 395 -13.97 15.33 11.77
CA ALA A 395 -15.01 14.56 12.46
C ALA A 395 -15.06 13.10 12.00
#